data_624cc38ffdeb95ea1aabb9d29bfe5af7
#
_entry.id   624cc38ffdeb95ea1aabb9d29bfe5af7
#
_cell.length_a   1.000
_cell.length_b   1.000
_cell.length_c   1.000
_cell.angle_alpha   90.00
_cell.angle_beta   90.00
_cell.angle_gamma   90.00
#
_symmetry.space_group_name_H-M   'P 1'
#
loop_
_entity.id
_entity.type
_entity.pdbx_description
1 polymer ?
#
loop_
_entity_poly.entity_id
_entity_poly.type
_entity_poly.pdbx_seq_one_letter_code
_entity_poly.pdbx_strand_id
1 'polypeptide(L)'
;MDDTRTTLLALFLSVVLTLTMIPASVAGTQTAQDTLTVDKGGSADYQSIQAAVNAADSGDTVEVRPGTYREEVRINESITLVAPGRAILDGSRFVNGTGVTVAGAADANVTGFTVRNYRFGVAANGTSGDWTVVDTTVIAADVGVYAPNTTGNWTIEDAAVASTTYSGVFARGTSGDWTIRNTRFVEVGGDGVDIRKSSGDWTVAAVVVDRSGADGVDASGTTGDWTVRNTEVRRSNTGVKAIDSGGNWTVTDLTVRRSDTGLVTAFSTGAWTLEDASIETRDVGVFAARTAGAWTIQNTTIESQQQGIHAVNTNASWTIFESTISVTAQRDAIGVDARSATDGWSLTDVTIESPGIEVAE
;
A
#
# COMPACT_ATOMS: atom_id res chain seq x y z
N MET A 1 -79.00 15.83 64.89
CA MET A 1 -78.61 14.50 65.30
C MET A 1 -77.61 14.11 64.32
N ASP A 2 -76.44 14.41 64.59
CA ASP A 2 -75.28 13.88 65.33
C ASP A 2 -74.34 13.29 64.31
N ASP A 3 -73.09 13.39 64.29
CA ASP A 3 -72.14 14.02 65.22
C ASP A 3 -70.82 14.05 64.43
N THR A 4 -70.27 15.20 64.43
CA THR A 4 -68.99 15.44 63.77
C THR A 4 -67.87 15.03 64.69
N ARG A 5 -67.00 14.13 64.26
CA ARG A 5 -65.68 13.97 64.86
C ARG A 5 -64.57 14.17 63.85
N THR A 6 -64.03 15.35 64.02
CA THR A 6 -62.80 15.79 63.38
C THR A 6 -61.61 14.91 63.79
N THR A 7 -60.94 14.31 62.87
CA THR A 7 -59.62 13.72 63.14
C THR A 7 -58.56 14.44 62.27
N LEU A 8 -57.76 15.27 62.91
CA LEU A 8 -56.56 15.89 62.34
C LEU A 8 -55.56 14.82 62.05
N LEU A 9 -55.21 14.63 60.77
CA LEU A 9 -54.03 13.84 60.33
C LEU A 9 -52.93 14.80 60.02
N ALA A 10 -51.90 14.85 60.88
CA ALA A 10 -50.68 15.60 60.64
C ALA A 10 -49.87 14.95 59.53
N LEU A 11 -49.79 15.64 58.43
CA LEU A 11 -48.94 15.22 57.33
C LEU A 11 -47.50 15.64 57.60
N PHE A 12 -46.62 14.69 58.00
CA PHE A 12 -45.19 14.92 58.09
C PHE A 12 -44.63 14.92 56.63
N LEU A 13 -44.35 16.11 56.14
CA LEU A 13 -43.61 16.28 54.85
C LEU A 13 -42.11 16.05 55.09
N SER A 14 -41.64 14.83 54.93
CA SER A 14 -40.22 14.53 54.93
C SER A 14 -39.63 14.92 53.56
N VAL A 15 -38.96 16.06 53.49
CA VAL A 15 -38.16 16.46 52.35
C VAL A 15 -36.89 15.58 52.33
N VAL A 16 -36.87 14.51 51.51
CA VAL A 16 -35.68 13.77 51.24
C VAL A 16 -34.88 14.60 50.23
N LEU A 17 -33.86 15.30 50.69
CA LEU A 17 -32.88 15.97 49.85
C LEU A 17 -31.97 14.91 49.23
N THR A 18 -32.33 14.39 48.04
CA THR A 18 -31.42 13.56 47.23
C THR A 18 -30.35 14.45 46.65
N LEU A 19 -29.19 14.40 47.27
CA LEU A 19 -27.97 14.99 46.73
C LEU A 19 -27.55 14.17 45.50
N THR A 20 -28.00 14.57 44.31
CA THR A 20 -27.51 14.02 43.06
C THR A 20 -26.05 14.44 42.91
N MET A 21 -25.12 13.55 43.19
CA MET A 21 -23.73 13.72 42.78
C MET A 21 -23.72 13.71 41.23
N ILE A 22 -23.59 14.90 40.63
CA ILE A 22 -23.22 15.04 39.23
C ILE A 22 -21.80 14.53 39.16
N PRO A 23 -21.51 13.45 38.39
CA PRO A 23 -20.11 13.09 38.16
C PRO A 23 -19.44 14.30 37.51
N ALA A 24 -18.41 14.82 38.14
CA ALA A 24 -17.56 15.79 37.50
C ALA A 24 -17.03 15.10 36.25
N SER A 25 -17.50 15.51 35.09
CA SER A 25 -16.86 15.16 33.82
C SER A 25 -15.45 15.68 33.97
N VAL A 26 -14.49 14.76 34.04
CA VAL A 26 -13.09 15.07 33.85
C VAL A 26 -13.04 15.56 32.40
N ALA A 27 -13.10 16.88 32.20
CA ALA A 27 -12.71 17.47 30.95
C ALA A 27 -11.24 17.06 30.76
N GLY A 28 -10.99 16.10 29.89
CA GLY A 28 -9.67 15.83 29.44
C GLY A 28 -9.12 17.15 28.94
N THR A 29 -8.06 17.63 29.56
CA THR A 29 -7.30 18.75 29.04
C THR A 29 -6.78 18.31 27.67
N GLN A 30 -7.47 18.73 26.59
CA GLN A 30 -6.83 18.73 25.29
C GLN A 30 -5.61 19.64 25.43
N THR A 31 -4.43 19.06 25.47
CA THR A 31 -3.19 19.82 25.29
C THR A 31 -3.32 20.53 23.95
N ALA A 32 -3.10 21.85 23.97
CA ALA A 32 -3.06 22.61 22.71
C ALA A 32 -1.99 21.96 21.83
N GLN A 33 -2.29 21.74 20.57
CA GLN A 33 -1.31 21.26 19.61
C GLN A 33 -0.35 22.42 19.32
N ASP A 34 0.91 22.24 19.66
CA ASP A 34 1.93 23.25 19.43
C ASP A 34 2.62 23.02 18.06
N THR A 35 3.12 24.11 17.49
CA THR A 35 3.95 24.04 16.28
C THR A 35 5.37 24.45 16.64
N LEU A 36 6.29 23.48 16.58
CA LEU A 36 7.71 23.70 16.79
C LEU A 36 8.38 23.97 15.45
N THR A 37 9.03 25.10 15.30
CA THR A 37 9.64 25.47 14.01
C THR A 37 11.12 25.15 13.97
N VAL A 38 11.58 24.66 12.80
CA VAL A 38 13.00 24.30 12.59
C VAL A 38 13.57 25.13 11.44
N ASP A 39 14.67 25.82 11.68
CA ASP A 39 15.46 26.53 10.69
C ASP A 39 16.94 26.39 10.98
N LYS A 40 17.67 25.77 10.07
CA LYS A 40 19.12 25.61 10.16
C LYS A 40 19.89 26.95 10.28
N GLY A 41 19.31 28.03 9.75
CA GLY A 41 19.86 29.39 9.85
C GLY A 41 19.70 30.02 11.23
N GLY A 42 18.94 29.40 12.13
CA GLY A 42 18.75 29.87 13.52
C GLY A 42 17.67 30.94 13.69
N SER A 43 16.76 31.09 12.72
CA SER A 43 15.65 32.07 12.82
C SER A 43 14.33 31.42 13.29
N ALA A 44 14.39 30.22 13.88
CA ALA A 44 13.26 29.45 14.40
C ALA A 44 13.57 28.88 15.79
N ASP A 45 12.65 28.14 16.38
CA ASP A 45 12.78 27.58 17.73
C ASP A 45 13.95 26.59 17.85
N TYR A 46 14.18 25.83 16.77
CA TYR A 46 15.23 24.81 16.69
C TYR A 46 16.06 24.94 15.42
N GLN A 47 17.32 24.50 15.49
CA GLN A 47 18.21 24.41 14.33
C GLN A 47 18.34 22.96 13.81
N SER A 48 17.91 21.98 14.60
CA SER A 48 17.93 20.54 14.32
C SER A 48 16.53 19.99 14.33
N ILE A 49 16.20 19.18 13.31
CA ILE A 49 14.90 18.48 13.22
C ILE A 49 14.75 17.53 14.40
N GLN A 50 15.79 16.74 14.70
CA GLN A 50 15.73 15.79 15.81
C GLN A 50 15.55 16.48 17.17
N ALA A 51 16.12 17.68 17.36
CA ALA A 51 15.94 18.42 18.60
C ALA A 51 14.48 18.89 18.78
N ALA A 52 13.84 19.35 17.71
CA ALA A 52 12.40 19.69 17.72
C ALA A 52 11.53 18.46 17.96
N VAL A 53 11.80 17.34 17.26
CA VAL A 53 11.07 16.07 17.44
C VAL A 53 11.19 15.54 18.87
N ASN A 54 12.35 15.69 19.51
CA ASN A 54 12.54 15.28 20.91
C ASN A 54 11.83 16.19 21.93
N ALA A 55 11.48 17.41 21.54
CA ALA A 55 10.79 18.39 22.39
C ALA A 55 9.28 18.41 22.14
N ALA A 56 8.82 17.79 21.07
CA ALA A 56 7.40 17.71 20.71
C ALA A 56 6.66 16.72 21.60
N ASP A 57 5.45 17.09 22.02
CA ASP A 57 4.49 16.22 22.67
C ASP A 57 3.57 15.55 21.62
N SER A 58 2.85 14.50 22.02
CA SER A 58 1.91 13.82 21.12
C SER A 58 0.80 14.78 20.65
N GLY A 59 0.63 14.86 19.32
CA GLY A 59 -0.30 15.75 18.64
C GLY A 59 0.37 17.00 18.06
N ASP A 60 1.60 17.29 18.43
CA ASP A 60 2.32 18.46 17.94
C ASP A 60 2.73 18.36 16.47
N THR A 61 3.01 19.53 15.91
CA THR A 61 3.55 19.67 14.56
C THR A 61 4.99 20.20 14.62
N VAL A 62 5.90 19.51 13.95
CA VAL A 62 7.26 19.99 13.71
C VAL A 62 7.36 20.51 12.28
N GLU A 63 7.40 21.83 12.11
CA GLU A 63 7.48 22.49 10.82
C GLU A 63 8.94 22.80 10.46
N VAL A 64 9.42 22.20 9.36
CA VAL A 64 10.80 22.31 8.92
C VAL A 64 10.89 23.26 7.72
N ARG A 65 11.65 24.35 7.90
CA ARG A 65 11.91 25.32 6.82
C ARG A 65 12.85 24.74 5.76
N PRO A 66 12.81 25.31 4.53
CA PRO A 66 13.68 24.87 3.46
C PRO A 66 15.16 24.89 3.86
N GLY A 67 15.88 23.84 3.54
CA GLY A 67 17.29 23.70 3.86
C GLY A 67 17.79 22.27 3.64
N THR A 68 19.08 22.06 3.77
CA THR A 68 19.68 20.73 3.75
C THR A 68 20.11 20.34 5.16
N TYR A 69 19.44 19.37 5.71
CA TYR A 69 19.67 18.81 7.04
C TYR A 69 20.41 17.47 6.88
N ARG A 70 21.48 17.31 7.65
CA ARG A 70 22.28 16.09 7.65
C ARG A 70 22.08 15.37 8.96
N GLU A 71 20.89 14.84 9.12
CA GLU A 71 20.37 14.22 10.35
C GLU A 71 19.69 12.90 10.02
N GLU A 72 19.64 12.02 10.98
CA GLU A 72 18.71 10.89 11.05
C GLU A 72 17.60 11.30 12.02
N VAL A 73 16.36 11.30 11.55
CA VAL A 73 15.21 11.73 12.35
C VAL A 73 14.47 10.50 12.85
N ARG A 74 14.30 10.40 14.18
CA ARG A 74 13.55 9.33 14.83
C ARG A 74 12.33 9.87 15.54
N ILE A 75 11.15 9.47 15.11
CA ILE A 75 9.86 9.83 15.67
C ILE A 75 9.44 8.73 16.64
N ASN A 76 9.29 9.05 17.92
CA ASN A 76 8.85 8.14 18.98
C ASN A 76 7.51 8.55 19.58
N GLU A 77 7.03 9.75 19.25
CA GLU A 77 5.74 10.31 19.67
C GLU A 77 4.83 10.49 18.47
N SER A 78 3.53 10.56 18.72
CA SER A 78 2.53 10.77 17.66
C SER A 78 2.53 12.23 17.22
N ILE A 79 3.28 12.55 16.17
CA ILE A 79 3.49 13.92 15.69
C ILE A 79 3.31 14.05 14.17
N THR A 80 3.11 15.28 13.71
CA THR A 80 3.22 15.66 12.31
C THR A 80 4.57 16.33 12.04
N LEU A 81 5.38 15.71 11.16
CA LEU A 81 6.65 16.26 10.68
C LEU A 81 6.42 16.78 9.25
N VAL A 82 6.45 18.10 9.08
CA VAL A 82 6.09 18.73 7.80
C VAL A 82 7.16 19.70 7.30
N ALA A 83 7.40 19.68 5.99
CA ALA A 83 8.30 20.59 5.29
C ALA A 83 7.58 21.32 4.13
N PRO A 84 6.79 22.36 4.39
CA PRO A 84 5.95 23.01 3.36
C PRO A 84 6.76 23.59 2.19
N GLY A 85 8.00 23.99 2.45
CA GLY A 85 8.93 24.53 1.45
C GLY A 85 9.94 23.51 0.91
N ARG A 86 9.75 22.21 1.15
CA ARG A 86 10.62 21.09 0.76
C ARG A 86 12.01 21.18 1.41
N ALA A 87 12.13 20.62 2.59
CA ALA A 87 13.42 20.39 3.25
C ALA A 87 14.11 19.13 2.69
N ILE A 88 15.43 19.13 2.67
CA ILE A 88 16.24 18.00 2.20
C ILE A 88 16.88 17.33 3.41
N LEU A 89 16.59 16.04 3.62
CA LEU A 89 17.37 15.16 4.48
C LEU A 89 18.47 14.50 3.64
N ASP A 90 19.73 14.71 3.98
CA ASP A 90 20.88 14.22 3.21
C ASP A 90 21.77 13.29 4.05
N GLY A 91 21.67 12.00 3.75
CA GLY A 91 22.37 10.91 4.41
C GLY A 91 23.84 10.72 4.01
N SER A 92 24.42 11.55 3.15
CA SER A 92 25.78 11.36 2.60
C SER A 92 26.90 11.22 3.64
N ARG A 93 26.62 11.54 4.91
CA ARG A 93 27.56 11.39 6.04
C ARG A 93 27.36 10.11 6.84
N PHE A 94 26.28 9.39 6.63
CA PHE A 94 25.92 8.21 7.42
C PHE A 94 26.19 6.94 6.62
N VAL A 95 26.86 6.00 7.25
CA VAL A 95 26.99 4.65 6.70
C VAL A 95 25.77 3.84 7.17
N ASN A 96 24.96 3.37 6.25
CA ASN A 96 23.71 2.63 6.54
C ASN A 96 22.66 3.42 7.34
N GLY A 97 22.64 4.75 7.26
CA GLY A 97 21.69 5.62 7.98
C GLY A 97 20.25 5.50 7.47
N THR A 98 19.32 5.99 8.25
CA THR A 98 17.90 6.11 7.91
C THR A 98 17.47 7.58 7.94
N GLY A 99 16.78 8.03 6.89
CA GLY A 99 16.33 9.43 6.82
C GLY A 99 15.32 9.76 7.91
N VAL A 100 14.18 9.06 7.90
CA VAL A 100 13.14 9.15 8.93
C VAL A 100 12.81 7.76 9.46
N THR A 101 12.82 7.58 10.77
CA THR A 101 12.35 6.36 11.44
C THR A 101 11.10 6.66 12.23
N VAL A 102 10.00 5.97 11.93
CA VAL A 102 8.82 5.89 12.78
C VAL A 102 8.99 4.70 13.71
N ALA A 103 8.82 4.87 15.01
CA ALA A 103 9.18 3.87 15.99
C ALA A 103 8.05 3.53 16.97
N GLY A 104 7.91 2.25 17.27
CA GLY A 104 6.98 1.77 18.30
C GLY A 104 5.51 1.90 17.89
N ALA A 105 4.72 2.53 18.74
CA ALA A 105 3.28 2.75 18.55
C ALA A 105 2.94 4.20 18.19
N ALA A 106 3.95 4.98 17.77
CA ALA A 106 3.73 6.37 17.39
C ALA A 106 2.94 6.47 16.07
N ASP A 107 1.92 7.30 16.06
CA ASP A 107 1.24 7.72 14.85
C ASP A 107 2.02 8.90 14.24
N ALA A 108 2.45 8.78 13.01
CA ALA A 108 3.35 9.76 12.43
C ALA A 108 2.91 10.17 11.03
N ASN A 109 2.92 11.48 10.78
CA ASN A 109 2.74 12.04 9.45
C ASN A 109 4.05 12.68 8.99
N VAL A 110 4.59 12.23 7.86
CA VAL A 110 5.82 12.78 7.26
C VAL A 110 5.48 13.38 5.91
N THR A 111 5.63 14.69 5.76
CA THR A 111 5.16 15.39 4.56
C THR A 111 6.17 16.39 4.00
N GLY A 112 6.34 16.40 2.68
CA GLY A 112 7.03 17.50 1.96
C GLY A 112 8.55 17.40 1.93
N PHE A 113 9.15 16.26 2.22
CA PHE A 113 10.59 16.08 2.26
C PHE A 113 11.19 15.59 0.94
N THR A 114 12.47 15.93 0.73
CA THR A 114 13.37 15.19 -0.14
C THR A 114 14.37 14.44 0.72
N VAL A 115 14.32 13.11 0.71
CA VAL A 115 15.20 12.23 1.49
C VAL A 115 16.17 11.54 0.53
N ARG A 116 17.47 11.68 0.75
CA ARG A 116 18.44 11.14 -0.20
C ARG A 116 19.71 10.59 0.46
N ASN A 117 20.36 9.64 -0.22
CA ASN A 117 21.66 9.08 0.18
C ASN A 117 21.63 8.37 1.54
N TYR A 118 20.51 7.77 1.89
CA TYR A 118 20.35 6.91 3.06
C TYR A 118 20.25 5.44 2.65
N ARG A 119 20.48 4.54 3.59
CA ARG A 119 20.11 3.12 3.39
C ARG A 119 18.61 2.98 3.26
N PHE A 120 17.85 3.55 4.19
CA PHE A 120 16.39 3.62 4.15
C PHE A 120 15.93 5.07 4.08
N GLY A 121 15.10 5.41 3.12
CA GLY A 121 14.50 6.74 3.05
C GLY A 121 13.61 7.00 4.26
N VAL A 122 12.54 6.21 4.39
CA VAL A 122 11.66 6.16 5.56
C VAL A 122 11.61 4.73 6.06
N ALA A 123 11.70 4.53 7.38
CA ALA A 123 11.60 3.21 7.99
C ALA A 123 10.53 3.19 9.09
N ALA A 124 9.69 2.14 9.07
CA ALA A 124 8.62 1.90 10.03
C ALA A 124 8.57 0.39 10.42
N ASN A 125 9.73 -0.21 10.63
CA ASN A 125 9.84 -1.65 10.88
C ASN A 125 9.20 -2.08 12.21
N GLY A 126 8.23 -2.98 12.16
CA GLY A 126 7.55 -3.52 13.34
C GLY A 126 6.73 -2.49 14.12
N THR A 127 6.32 -1.39 13.48
CA THR A 127 5.47 -0.37 14.14
C THR A 127 4.05 -0.86 14.28
N SER A 128 3.37 -0.41 15.35
CA SER A 128 1.96 -0.67 15.59
C SER A 128 1.09 0.58 15.54
N GLY A 129 1.68 1.78 15.49
CA GLY A 129 0.98 3.03 15.25
C GLY A 129 0.72 3.23 13.75
N ASP A 130 -0.25 4.09 13.44
CA ASP A 130 -0.60 4.46 12.08
C ASP A 130 0.36 5.53 11.55
N TRP A 131 0.77 5.43 10.29
CA TRP A 131 1.69 6.42 9.74
C TRP A 131 1.42 6.75 8.27
N THR A 132 1.81 7.96 7.89
CA THR A 132 1.70 8.41 6.51
C THR A 132 2.99 9.04 5.99
N VAL A 133 3.23 8.87 4.68
CA VAL A 133 4.28 9.54 3.93
C VAL A 133 3.62 10.23 2.74
N VAL A 134 3.62 11.56 2.73
CA VAL A 134 2.90 12.36 1.73
C VAL A 134 3.84 13.36 1.07
N ASP A 135 3.66 13.64 -0.22
CA ASP A 135 4.43 14.64 -0.99
C ASP A 135 5.96 14.52 -0.75
N THR A 136 6.45 13.30 -0.61
CA THR A 136 7.84 13.03 -0.24
C THR A 136 8.58 12.35 -1.39
N THR A 137 9.80 12.83 -1.64
CA THR A 137 10.68 12.27 -2.66
C THR A 137 11.84 11.52 -1.99
N VAL A 138 12.04 10.25 -2.32
CA VAL A 138 13.20 9.45 -1.87
C VAL A 138 14.11 9.14 -3.06
N ILE A 139 15.39 9.47 -2.96
CA ILE A 139 16.35 9.29 -4.06
C ILE A 139 17.65 8.65 -3.54
N ALA A 140 18.21 7.74 -4.34
CA ALA A 140 19.50 7.12 -4.07
C ALA A 140 19.55 6.48 -2.66
N ALA A 141 18.58 5.65 -2.36
CA ALA A 141 18.51 4.83 -1.14
C ALA A 141 18.72 3.35 -1.48
N ASP A 142 18.98 2.51 -0.47
CA ASP A 142 18.88 1.07 -0.68
C ASP A 142 17.42 0.65 -0.84
N VAL A 143 16.55 1.14 0.05
CA VAL A 143 15.08 0.98 -0.02
C VAL A 143 14.43 2.33 0.20
N GLY A 144 13.43 2.66 -0.62
CA GLY A 144 12.69 3.92 -0.47
C GLY A 144 11.93 3.99 0.84
N VAL A 145 10.96 3.09 1.04
CA VAL A 145 10.19 2.93 2.28
C VAL A 145 10.35 1.50 2.79
N TYR A 146 10.87 1.34 4.01
CA TYR A 146 11.15 0.06 4.66
C TYR A 146 10.21 -0.15 5.85
N ALA A 147 9.17 -0.96 5.67
CA ALA A 147 8.08 -1.14 6.63
C ALA A 147 7.69 -2.61 6.87
N PRO A 148 8.63 -3.56 7.06
CA PRO A 148 8.26 -4.95 7.30
C PRO A 148 7.63 -5.13 8.68
N ASN A 149 6.74 -6.14 8.78
CA ASN A 149 6.10 -6.56 10.03
C ASN A 149 5.35 -5.44 10.78
N THR A 150 4.86 -4.43 10.06
CA THR A 150 3.99 -3.40 10.66
C THR A 150 2.62 -3.98 10.94
N THR A 151 2.01 -3.57 12.05
CA THR A 151 0.65 -3.97 12.44
C THR A 151 -0.32 -2.78 12.45
N GLY A 152 0.18 -1.55 12.47
CA GLY A 152 -0.59 -0.32 12.25
C GLY A 152 -0.91 -0.11 10.77
N ASN A 153 -1.89 0.73 10.50
CA ASN A 153 -2.27 1.12 9.16
C ASN A 153 -1.30 2.16 8.59
N TRP A 154 -1.12 2.18 7.27
CA TRP A 154 -0.23 3.17 6.70
C TRP A 154 -0.61 3.59 5.27
N THR A 155 -0.15 4.78 4.93
CA THR A 155 -0.40 5.36 3.61
C THR A 155 0.86 6.00 3.03
N ILE A 156 1.13 5.75 1.75
CA ILE A 156 2.09 6.48 0.94
C ILE A 156 1.31 7.18 -0.17
N GLU A 157 1.41 8.49 -0.25
CA GLU A 157 0.64 9.29 -1.19
C GLU A 157 1.48 10.40 -1.82
N ASP A 158 1.21 10.71 -3.10
CA ASP A 158 1.86 11.79 -3.84
C ASP A 158 3.39 11.73 -3.75
N ALA A 159 3.95 10.51 -3.66
CA ALA A 159 5.36 10.30 -3.44
C ALA A 159 6.12 9.93 -4.72
N ALA A 160 7.43 10.15 -4.70
CA ALA A 160 8.34 9.68 -5.74
C ALA A 160 9.52 8.93 -5.11
N VAL A 161 9.79 7.73 -5.60
CA VAL A 161 10.94 6.93 -5.17
C VAL A 161 11.79 6.61 -6.41
N ALA A 162 13.05 6.99 -6.37
CA ALA A 162 13.93 6.82 -7.53
C ALA A 162 15.32 6.33 -7.16
N SER A 163 15.91 5.55 -8.08
CA SER A 163 17.31 5.10 -8.01
C SER A 163 17.61 4.36 -6.70
N THR A 164 16.78 3.38 -6.35
CA THR A 164 17.02 2.51 -5.19
C THR A 164 17.80 1.26 -5.59
N THR A 165 18.64 0.75 -4.68
CA THR A 165 19.41 -0.49 -4.90
C THR A 165 18.51 -1.73 -4.84
N TYR A 166 17.50 -1.70 -3.97
CA TYR A 166 16.51 -2.75 -3.78
C TYR A 166 15.11 -2.22 -4.10
N SER A 167 14.13 -2.50 -3.28
CA SER A 167 12.74 -2.16 -3.57
C SER A 167 12.40 -0.68 -3.36
N GLY A 168 11.42 -0.19 -4.10
CA GLY A 168 10.81 1.12 -3.86
C GLY A 168 10.12 1.14 -2.50
N VAL A 169 9.20 0.20 -2.28
CA VAL A 169 8.60 -0.11 -0.97
C VAL A 169 8.90 -1.56 -0.61
N PHE A 170 9.36 -1.80 0.60
CA PHE A 170 9.56 -3.11 1.19
C PHE A 170 8.71 -3.23 2.45
N ALA A 171 7.57 -3.93 2.36
CA ALA A 171 6.56 -4.02 3.42
C ALA A 171 6.07 -5.46 3.61
N ARG A 172 6.99 -6.40 3.73
CA ARG A 172 6.68 -7.83 3.91
C ARG A 172 6.12 -8.13 5.29
N GLY A 173 5.13 -9.04 5.34
CA GLY A 173 4.60 -9.54 6.61
C GLY A 173 3.81 -8.50 7.39
N THR A 174 3.26 -7.48 6.74
CA THR A 174 2.38 -6.49 7.36
C THR A 174 1.01 -7.10 7.63
N SER A 175 0.37 -6.70 8.73
CA SER A 175 -0.98 -7.14 9.09
C SER A 175 -1.97 -5.99 9.25
N GLY A 176 -1.51 -4.74 9.32
CA GLY A 176 -2.36 -3.57 9.20
C GLY A 176 -2.80 -3.31 7.76
N ASP A 177 -3.85 -2.54 7.59
CA ASP A 177 -4.34 -2.13 6.27
C ASP A 177 -3.50 -0.98 5.72
N TRP A 178 -3.32 -0.94 4.40
CA TRP A 178 -2.48 0.10 3.84
C TRP A 178 -2.85 0.52 2.42
N THR A 179 -2.37 1.69 2.07
CA THR A 179 -2.61 2.27 0.74
C THR A 179 -1.35 2.91 0.17
N ILE A 180 -1.07 2.64 -1.11
CA ILE A 180 -0.11 3.40 -1.91
C ILE A 180 -0.89 4.03 -3.06
N ARG A 181 -0.85 5.37 -3.16
CA ARG A 181 -1.58 6.08 -4.22
C ARG A 181 -0.80 7.25 -4.80
N ASN A 182 -1.08 7.57 -6.07
CA ASN A 182 -0.45 8.69 -6.79
C ASN A 182 1.09 8.68 -6.68
N THR A 183 1.70 7.51 -6.66
CA THR A 183 3.13 7.34 -6.35
C THR A 183 3.89 6.83 -7.56
N ARG A 184 5.09 7.33 -7.76
CA ARG A 184 5.96 6.93 -8.86
C ARG A 184 7.24 6.27 -8.38
N PHE A 185 7.53 5.09 -8.90
CA PHE A 185 8.76 4.34 -8.69
C PHE A 185 9.57 4.31 -9.99
N VAL A 186 10.83 4.73 -9.95
CA VAL A 186 11.68 4.82 -11.14
C VAL A 186 13.08 4.29 -10.85
N GLU A 187 13.57 3.37 -11.70
CA GLU A 187 14.92 2.81 -11.55
C GLU A 187 15.13 2.18 -10.17
N VAL A 188 14.22 1.31 -9.77
CA VAL A 188 14.37 0.53 -8.54
C VAL A 188 15.05 -0.81 -8.85
N GLY A 189 16.06 -1.21 -8.08
CA GLY A 189 16.86 -2.41 -8.37
C GLY A 189 16.14 -3.73 -8.05
N GLY A 190 15.09 -3.70 -7.22
CA GLY A 190 14.22 -4.83 -6.90
C GLY A 190 12.80 -4.59 -7.38
N ASP A 191 11.83 -4.93 -6.55
CA ASP A 191 10.40 -4.71 -6.83
C ASP A 191 10.03 -3.23 -6.65
N GLY A 192 9.10 -2.74 -7.46
CA GLY A 192 8.50 -1.44 -7.21
C GLY A 192 7.86 -1.42 -5.81
N VAL A 193 6.98 -2.40 -5.56
CA VAL A 193 6.29 -2.62 -4.28
C VAL A 193 6.39 -4.10 -3.89
N ASP A 194 7.07 -4.41 -2.80
CA ASP A 194 7.26 -5.76 -2.25
C ASP A 194 6.46 -5.90 -0.94
N ILE A 195 5.35 -6.63 -1.02
CA ILE A 195 4.38 -6.80 0.06
C ILE A 195 4.11 -8.26 0.40
N ARG A 196 5.04 -9.10 0.04
CA ARG A 196 4.92 -10.55 0.25
C ARG A 196 4.55 -10.93 1.67
N LYS A 197 3.68 -11.94 1.81
CA LYS A 197 3.25 -12.52 3.08
C LYS A 197 2.52 -11.54 4.01
N SER A 198 1.89 -10.51 3.44
CA SER A 198 1.02 -9.60 4.18
C SER A 198 -0.37 -10.20 4.37
N SER A 199 -1.02 -9.87 5.48
CA SER A 199 -2.35 -10.39 5.84
C SER A 199 -3.41 -9.30 6.01
N GLY A 200 -3.03 -8.03 6.10
CA GLY A 200 -3.98 -6.91 6.06
C GLY A 200 -4.52 -6.64 4.66
N ASP A 201 -5.60 -5.90 4.56
CA ASP A 201 -6.18 -5.48 3.30
C ASP A 201 -5.41 -4.29 2.72
N TRP A 202 -5.29 -4.22 1.39
CA TRP A 202 -4.48 -3.17 0.82
C TRP A 202 -4.90 -2.69 -0.57
N THR A 203 -4.46 -1.48 -0.88
CA THR A 203 -4.73 -0.86 -2.17
C THR A 203 -3.47 -0.22 -2.78
N VAL A 204 -3.20 -0.53 -4.04
CA VAL A 204 -2.25 0.20 -4.90
C VAL A 204 -3.05 0.91 -5.99
N ALA A 205 -3.02 2.24 -6.04
CA ALA A 205 -3.87 3.02 -6.92
C ALA A 205 -3.14 4.19 -7.58
N ALA A 206 -3.33 4.40 -8.87
CA ALA A 206 -2.69 5.47 -9.62
C ALA A 206 -1.15 5.47 -9.45
N VAL A 207 -0.54 4.29 -9.56
CA VAL A 207 0.90 4.07 -9.38
C VAL A 207 1.58 3.87 -10.72
N VAL A 208 2.78 4.41 -10.86
CA VAL A 208 3.64 4.14 -12.01
C VAL A 208 4.93 3.48 -11.54
N VAL A 209 5.22 2.28 -12.04
CA VAL A 209 6.51 1.61 -11.86
C VAL A 209 7.24 1.59 -13.21
N ASP A 210 8.38 2.25 -13.28
CA ASP A 210 9.19 2.30 -14.49
C ASP A 210 10.62 1.84 -14.23
N ARG A 211 11.02 0.74 -14.85
CA ARG A 211 12.33 0.12 -14.65
C ARG A 211 12.53 -0.41 -13.23
N SER A 212 11.78 -1.42 -12.85
CA SER A 212 12.11 -2.26 -11.68
C SER A 212 13.02 -3.43 -12.13
N GLY A 213 14.00 -3.77 -11.30
CA GLY A 213 14.90 -4.90 -11.55
C GLY A 213 14.24 -6.27 -11.35
N ALA A 214 13.06 -6.29 -10.70
CA ALA A 214 12.23 -7.46 -10.50
C ALA A 214 10.77 -7.16 -10.90
N ASP A 215 9.82 -7.24 -10.01
CA ASP A 215 8.40 -7.11 -10.33
C ASP A 215 7.88 -5.68 -10.10
N GLY A 216 6.81 -5.29 -10.77
CA GLY A 216 6.15 -4.02 -10.51
C GLY A 216 5.54 -4.01 -9.10
N VAL A 217 4.66 -4.98 -8.83
CA VAL A 217 4.06 -5.26 -7.52
C VAL A 217 4.19 -6.75 -7.23
N ASP A 218 4.85 -7.14 -6.14
CA ASP A 218 4.92 -8.54 -5.66
C ASP A 218 4.07 -8.72 -4.40
N ALA A 219 2.90 -9.34 -4.59
CA ALA A 219 1.89 -9.67 -3.59
C ALA A 219 1.89 -11.17 -3.23
N SER A 220 2.97 -11.89 -3.48
CA SER A 220 3.00 -13.34 -3.28
C SER A 220 2.84 -13.73 -1.81
N GLY A 221 1.99 -14.74 -1.55
CA GLY A 221 1.70 -15.25 -0.22
C GLY A 221 0.86 -14.31 0.64
N THR A 222 0.17 -13.32 0.06
CA THR A 222 -0.77 -12.47 0.79
C THR A 222 -2.06 -13.22 1.10
N THR A 223 -2.69 -12.90 2.23
CA THR A 223 -3.94 -13.55 2.67
C THR A 223 -5.08 -12.57 2.91
N GLY A 224 -4.81 -11.27 3.01
CA GLY A 224 -5.82 -10.21 3.01
C GLY A 224 -6.39 -9.94 1.62
N ASP A 225 -7.52 -9.26 1.54
CA ASP A 225 -8.12 -8.83 0.29
C ASP A 225 -7.40 -7.59 -0.26
N TRP A 226 -7.25 -7.50 -1.58
CA TRP A 226 -6.50 -6.39 -2.13
C TRP A 226 -6.94 -5.91 -3.51
N THR A 227 -6.54 -4.69 -3.81
CA THR A 227 -6.84 -4.06 -5.10
C THR A 227 -5.60 -3.38 -5.69
N VAL A 228 -5.35 -3.61 -6.98
CA VAL A 228 -4.45 -2.80 -7.82
C VAL A 228 -5.29 -2.13 -8.89
N ARG A 229 -5.28 -0.80 -8.96
CA ARG A 229 -6.09 -0.07 -9.93
C ARG A 229 -5.40 1.15 -10.53
N ASN A 230 -5.72 1.46 -11.78
CA ASN A 230 -5.14 2.59 -12.50
C ASN A 230 -3.61 2.63 -12.36
N THR A 231 -2.97 1.48 -12.61
CA THR A 231 -1.54 1.29 -12.36
C THR A 231 -0.81 0.97 -13.66
N GLU A 232 0.33 1.60 -13.85
CA GLU A 232 1.17 1.35 -15.01
C GLU A 232 2.51 0.77 -14.60
N VAL A 233 2.88 -0.37 -15.19
CA VAL A 233 4.18 -1.05 -15.00
C VAL A 233 4.89 -1.15 -16.33
N ARG A 234 6.13 -0.69 -16.37
CA ARG A 234 6.96 -0.72 -17.57
C ARG A 234 8.35 -1.28 -17.27
N ARG A 235 8.86 -2.14 -18.16
CA ARG A 235 10.26 -2.61 -18.11
C ARG A 235 10.58 -3.26 -16.76
N SER A 236 9.77 -4.23 -16.38
CA SER A 236 9.90 -5.07 -15.19
C SER A 236 9.92 -6.54 -15.61
N ASN A 237 10.23 -7.46 -14.71
CA ASN A 237 10.04 -8.88 -15.02
C ASN A 237 8.55 -9.20 -15.10
N THR A 238 7.80 -8.86 -14.05
CA THR A 238 6.33 -9.06 -14.01
C THR A 238 5.63 -7.73 -13.72
N GLY A 239 4.47 -7.52 -14.31
CA GLY A 239 3.61 -6.37 -13.94
C GLY A 239 3.12 -6.50 -12.51
N VAL A 240 2.25 -7.47 -12.24
CA VAL A 240 1.73 -7.81 -10.91
C VAL A 240 1.92 -9.31 -10.67
N LYS A 241 2.44 -9.68 -9.50
CA LYS A 241 2.71 -11.06 -9.11
C LYS A 241 2.01 -11.39 -7.80
N ALA A 242 1.24 -12.48 -7.80
CA ALA A 242 0.37 -12.93 -6.71
C ALA A 242 0.45 -14.46 -6.56
N ILE A 243 1.66 -15.01 -6.46
CA ILE A 243 1.86 -16.46 -6.27
C ILE A 243 1.46 -16.85 -4.84
N ASP A 244 0.77 -17.99 -4.68
CA ASP A 244 0.30 -18.49 -3.38
C ASP A 244 -0.58 -17.50 -2.60
N SER A 245 -1.28 -16.59 -3.27
CA SER A 245 -2.17 -15.63 -2.61
C SER A 245 -3.49 -16.28 -2.24
N GLY A 246 -3.95 -16.03 -1.01
CA GLY A 246 -5.14 -16.65 -0.42
C GLY A 246 -6.36 -15.74 -0.30
N GLY A 247 -6.18 -14.41 -0.23
CA GLY A 247 -7.27 -13.43 -0.20
C GLY A 247 -7.92 -13.22 -1.57
N ASN A 248 -9.08 -12.58 -1.60
CA ASN A 248 -9.72 -12.18 -2.85
C ASN A 248 -9.10 -10.88 -3.35
N TRP A 249 -8.96 -10.74 -4.65
CA TRP A 249 -8.34 -9.53 -5.16
C TRP A 249 -8.81 -9.13 -6.55
N THR A 250 -8.60 -7.86 -6.83
CA THR A 250 -9.01 -7.27 -8.10
C THR A 250 -7.88 -6.41 -8.68
N VAL A 251 -7.67 -6.56 -9.97
CA VAL A 251 -6.77 -5.71 -10.74
C VAL A 251 -7.59 -5.03 -11.84
N THR A 252 -7.70 -3.70 -11.78
CA THR A 252 -8.45 -2.90 -12.76
C THR A 252 -7.60 -1.81 -13.37
N ASP A 253 -7.86 -1.45 -14.63
CA ASP A 253 -7.11 -0.40 -15.33
C ASP A 253 -5.58 -0.61 -15.26
N LEU A 254 -5.13 -1.86 -15.37
CA LEU A 254 -3.70 -2.18 -15.38
C LEU A 254 -3.12 -2.01 -16.77
N THR A 255 -2.05 -1.23 -16.87
CA THR A 255 -1.24 -1.17 -18.09
C THR A 255 0.14 -1.78 -17.84
N VAL A 256 0.48 -2.84 -18.55
CA VAL A 256 1.83 -3.44 -18.52
C VAL A 256 2.47 -3.31 -19.89
N ARG A 257 3.71 -2.79 -19.94
CA ARG A 257 4.42 -2.63 -21.20
C ARG A 257 5.89 -3.04 -21.08
N ARG A 258 6.37 -3.78 -22.08
CA ARG A 258 7.78 -4.17 -22.21
C ARG A 258 8.30 -4.94 -21.00
N SER A 259 7.44 -5.67 -20.33
CA SER A 259 7.76 -6.61 -19.25
C SER A 259 7.80 -8.03 -19.81
N ASP A 260 8.35 -8.99 -19.06
CA ASP A 260 8.35 -10.38 -19.52
C ASP A 260 6.98 -10.99 -19.35
N THR A 261 6.34 -10.79 -18.19
CA THR A 261 4.99 -11.29 -17.88
C THR A 261 4.08 -10.15 -17.38
N GLY A 262 2.81 -10.19 -17.77
CA GLY A 262 1.83 -9.19 -17.34
C GLY A 262 1.35 -9.43 -15.91
N LEU A 263 0.67 -10.55 -15.69
CA LEU A 263 0.13 -10.96 -14.41
C LEU A 263 0.51 -12.40 -14.10
N VAL A 264 0.99 -12.68 -12.89
CA VAL A 264 1.28 -14.03 -12.39
C VAL A 264 0.42 -14.32 -11.17
N THR A 265 -0.40 -15.39 -11.23
CA THR A 265 -1.35 -15.77 -10.17
C THR A 265 -1.23 -17.24 -9.77
N ALA A 266 -0.10 -17.86 -10.07
CA ALA A 266 0.08 -19.29 -9.86
C ALA A 266 -0.13 -19.72 -8.40
N PHE A 267 -0.75 -20.90 -8.22
CA PHE A 267 -1.06 -21.50 -6.91
C PHE A 267 -1.99 -20.70 -6.02
N SER A 268 -2.59 -19.60 -6.50
CA SER A 268 -3.53 -18.79 -5.72
C SER A 268 -4.80 -19.55 -5.44
N THR A 269 -5.32 -19.38 -4.21
CA THR A 269 -6.56 -20.02 -3.72
C THR A 269 -7.71 -19.04 -3.57
N GLY A 270 -7.43 -17.74 -3.49
CA GLY A 270 -8.43 -16.68 -3.48
C GLY A 270 -9.06 -16.45 -4.86
N ALA A 271 -10.28 -15.93 -4.89
CA ALA A 271 -10.92 -15.51 -6.13
C ALA A 271 -10.31 -14.20 -6.64
N TRP A 272 -10.20 -14.05 -7.98
CA TRP A 272 -9.64 -12.82 -8.52
C TRP A 272 -10.25 -12.37 -9.84
N THR A 273 -10.10 -11.08 -10.09
CA THR A 273 -10.56 -10.45 -11.34
C THR A 273 -9.47 -9.58 -11.95
N LEU A 274 -9.29 -9.68 -13.26
CA LEU A 274 -8.55 -8.74 -14.08
C LEU A 274 -9.53 -8.05 -15.04
N GLU A 275 -9.63 -6.72 -14.95
CA GLU A 275 -10.60 -5.94 -15.70
C GLU A 275 -9.95 -4.69 -16.32
N ASP A 276 -10.43 -4.31 -17.50
CA ASP A 276 -10.00 -3.07 -18.19
C ASP A 276 -8.48 -2.98 -18.37
N ALA A 277 -7.79 -4.10 -18.59
CA ALA A 277 -6.34 -4.12 -18.65
C ALA A 277 -5.79 -4.04 -20.09
N SER A 278 -4.60 -3.47 -20.22
CA SER A 278 -3.78 -3.47 -21.43
C SER A 278 -2.40 -4.04 -21.14
N ILE A 279 -2.14 -5.24 -21.63
CA ILE A 279 -0.94 -6.02 -21.31
C ILE A 279 -0.14 -6.27 -22.59
N GLU A 280 1.05 -5.67 -22.70
CA GLU A 280 2.02 -5.89 -23.77
C GLU A 280 3.30 -6.53 -23.18
N THR A 281 3.58 -7.80 -23.50
CA THR A 281 4.66 -8.60 -22.87
C THR A 281 5.53 -9.32 -23.88
N ARG A 282 6.73 -9.72 -23.42
CA ARG A 282 7.68 -10.51 -24.23
C ARG A 282 7.43 -12.00 -24.15
N ASP A 283 6.92 -12.50 -23.04
CA ASP A 283 6.71 -13.94 -22.85
C ASP A 283 5.22 -14.26 -22.68
N VAL A 284 4.64 -14.04 -21.52
CA VAL A 284 3.28 -14.45 -21.15
C VAL A 284 2.44 -13.27 -20.73
N GLY A 285 1.24 -13.15 -21.29
CA GLY A 285 0.29 -12.12 -20.86
C GLY A 285 -0.18 -12.36 -19.42
N VAL A 286 -0.87 -13.49 -19.18
CA VAL A 286 -1.35 -13.90 -17.85
C VAL A 286 -0.92 -15.34 -17.56
N PHE A 287 -0.22 -15.55 -16.46
CA PHE A 287 0.20 -16.87 -15.97
C PHE A 287 -0.63 -17.26 -14.75
N ALA A 288 -1.66 -18.09 -14.97
CA ALA A 288 -2.66 -18.51 -13.97
C ALA A 288 -2.61 -20.02 -13.67
N ALA A 289 -1.44 -20.65 -13.76
CA ALA A 289 -1.31 -22.08 -13.59
C ALA A 289 -1.58 -22.56 -12.16
N ARG A 290 -2.27 -23.69 -12.02
CA ARG A 290 -2.53 -24.35 -10.73
C ARG A 290 -3.30 -23.49 -9.74
N THR A 291 -4.12 -22.55 -10.20
CA THR A 291 -5.02 -21.79 -9.35
C THR A 291 -6.18 -22.65 -8.88
N ALA A 292 -6.62 -22.46 -7.64
CA ALA A 292 -7.78 -23.13 -7.05
C ALA A 292 -8.94 -22.17 -6.76
N GLY A 293 -8.69 -20.86 -6.71
CA GLY A 293 -9.74 -19.83 -6.64
C GLY A 293 -10.35 -19.54 -8.00
N ALA A 294 -11.65 -19.24 -8.04
CA ALA A 294 -12.32 -18.83 -9.26
C ALA A 294 -11.78 -17.49 -9.77
N TRP A 295 -11.71 -17.33 -11.10
CA TRP A 295 -11.20 -16.07 -11.63
C TRP A 295 -11.87 -15.62 -12.93
N THR A 296 -11.75 -14.34 -13.17
CA THR A 296 -12.34 -13.69 -14.34
C THR A 296 -11.34 -12.74 -15.00
N ILE A 297 -11.30 -12.76 -16.33
CA ILE A 297 -10.64 -11.73 -17.15
C ILE A 297 -11.72 -11.12 -18.03
N GLN A 298 -11.87 -9.79 -17.97
CA GLN A 298 -12.88 -9.09 -18.76
C GLN A 298 -12.34 -7.79 -19.35
N ASN A 299 -12.89 -7.41 -20.50
CA ASN A 299 -12.56 -6.15 -21.20
C ASN A 299 -11.06 -5.86 -21.29
N THR A 300 -10.27 -6.91 -21.58
CA THR A 300 -8.81 -6.87 -21.46
C THR A 300 -8.16 -7.14 -22.82
N THR A 301 -7.15 -6.36 -23.16
CA THR A 301 -6.30 -6.59 -24.33
C THR A 301 -4.95 -7.15 -23.88
N ILE A 302 -4.58 -8.30 -24.41
CA ILE A 302 -3.32 -8.99 -24.15
C ILE A 302 -2.55 -9.13 -25.47
N GLU A 303 -1.37 -8.52 -25.55
CA GLU A 303 -0.43 -8.71 -26.64
C GLU A 303 0.85 -9.34 -26.06
N SER A 304 1.15 -10.56 -26.47
CA SER A 304 2.33 -11.29 -25.98
C SER A 304 3.12 -11.91 -27.14
N GLN A 305 4.38 -12.28 -26.88
CA GLN A 305 5.17 -12.91 -27.92
C GLN A 305 5.00 -14.44 -27.91
N GLN A 306 4.85 -15.09 -26.76
CA GLN A 306 4.82 -16.55 -26.67
C GLN A 306 3.46 -17.11 -26.29
N GLN A 307 2.87 -16.67 -25.17
CA GLN A 307 1.59 -17.14 -24.70
C GLN A 307 0.70 -15.97 -24.27
N GLY A 308 -0.55 -15.98 -24.68
CA GLY A 308 -1.53 -15.03 -24.21
C GLY A 308 -1.89 -15.29 -22.74
N ILE A 309 -2.54 -16.43 -22.50
CA ILE A 309 -2.96 -16.87 -21.17
C ILE A 309 -2.52 -18.32 -20.94
N HIS A 310 -1.81 -18.56 -19.84
CA HIS A 310 -1.37 -19.88 -19.40
C HIS A 310 -2.17 -20.31 -18.17
N ALA A 311 -3.23 -21.10 -18.36
CA ALA A 311 -4.17 -21.55 -17.35
C ALA A 311 -4.10 -23.07 -17.09
N VAL A 312 -2.90 -23.65 -17.13
CA VAL A 312 -2.67 -25.08 -17.05
C VAL A 312 -2.86 -25.63 -15.64
N ASN A 313 -3.53 -26.79 -15.54
CA ASN A 313 -3.82 -27.46 -14.26
C ASN A 313 -4.60 -26.58 -13.26
N THR A 314 -5.49 -25.74 -13.72
CA THR A 314 -6.41 -24.98 -12.86
C THR A 314 -7.52 -25.88 -12.36
N ASN A 315 -7.85 -25.79 -11.06
CA ASN A 315 -8.89 -26.59 -10.41
C ASN A 315 -10.14 -25.78 -10.05
N ALA A 316 -10.29 -24.59 -10.61
CA ALA A 316 -11.41 -23.68 -10.37
C ALA A 316 -12.10 -23.29 -11.67
N SER A 317 -13.33 -22.87 -11.57
CA SER A 317 -14.05 -22.25 -12.69
C SER A 317 -13.42 -20.90 -13.04
N TRP A 318 -13.28 -20.63 -14.33
CA TRP A 318 -12.81 -19.34 -14.80
C TRP A 318 -13.49 -18.91 -16.09
N THR A 319 -13.51 -17.60 -16.28
CA THR A 319 -14.18 -17.01 -17.46
C THR A 319 -13.32 -15.91 -18.06
N ILE A 320 -13.24 -15.88 -19.37
CA ILE A 320 -12.69 -14.76 -20.13
C ILE A 320 -13.81 -14.26 -21.03
N PHE A 321 -14.09 -12.95 -21.00
CA PHE A 321 -15.08 -12.37 -21.86
C PHE A 321 -14.74 -10.94 -22.31
N GLU A 322 -15.32 -10.53 -23.44
CA GLU A 322 -15.11 -9.20 -24.02
C GLU A 322 -13.62 -8.84 -24.16
N SER A 323 -12.77 -9.80 -24.49
CA SER A 323 -11.31 -9.61 -24.45
C SER A 323 -10.64 -9.96 -25.77
N THR A 324 -9.49 -9.35 -26.03
CA THR A 324 -8.65 -9.63 -27.19
C THR A 324 -7.31 -10.18 -26.75
N ILE A 325 -6.90 -11.33 -27.33
CA ILE A 325 -5.65 -12.00 -27.03
C ILE A 325 -4.87 -12.16 -28.33
N SER A 326 -3.77 -11.47 -28.49
CA SER A 326 -2.89 -11.53 -29.66
C SER A 326 -1.52 -12.09 -29.29
N VAL A 327 -1.07 -13.12 -30.01
CA VAL A 327 0.24 -13.73 -29.80
C VAL A 327 1.05 -13.66 -31.10
N THR A 328 2.25 -13.12 -31.04
CA THR A 328 3.02 -12.75 -32.23
C THR A 328 4.15 -13.71 -32.60
N ALA A 329 4.51 -14.70 -31.75
CA ALA A 329 5.57 -15.66 -32.08
C ALA A 329 5.19 -16.54 -33.28
N GLN A 330 6.18 -16.88 -34.09
CA GLN A 330 5.99 -17.69 -35.32
C GLN A 330 5.83 -19.19 -35.05
N ARG A 331 6.32 -19.68 -33.92
CA ARG A 331 6.27 -21.10 -33.53
C ARG A 331 5.85 -21.23 -32.07
N ASP A 332 5.12 -22.29 -31.78
CA ASP A 332 4.67 -22.65 -30.44
C ASP A 332 3.86 -21.54 -29.72
N ALA A 333 3.33 -20.59 -30.49
CA ALA A 333 2.44 -19.54 -29.99
C ALA A 333 1.10 -20.16 -29.55
N ILE A 334 0.68 -19.82 -28.33
CA ILE A 334 -0.62 -20.30 -27.79
C ILE A 334 -1.41 -19.10 -27.29
N GLY A 335 -2.61 -18.91 -27.84
CA GLY A 335 -3.54 -17.86 -27.37
C GLY A 335 -3.97 -18.13 -25.94
N VAL A 336 -4.65 -19.23 -25.69
CA VAL A 336 -5.07 -19.71 -24.37
C VAL A 336 -4.67 -21.16 -24.17
N ASP A 337 -3.87 -21.42 -23.14
CA ASP A 337 -3.44 -22.77 -22.76
C ASP A 337 -4.26 -23.25 -21.56
N ALA A 338 -5.26 -24.09 -21.79
CA ALA A 338 -6.16 -24.65 -20.79
C ALA A 338 -5.92 -26.14 -20.52
N ARG A 339 -4.74 -26.66 -20.88
CA ARG A 339 -4.44 -28.09 -20.74
C ARG A 339 -4.56 -28.55 -19.30
N SER A 340 -5.27 -29.65 -19.11
CA SER A 340 -5.55 -30.19 -17.77
C SER A 340 -6.25 -29.21 -16.81
N ALA A 341 -6.92 -28.22 -17.33
CA ALA A 341 -7.88 -27.44 -16.55
C ALA A 341 -9.13 -28.33 -16.27
N THR A 342 -9.71 -28.20 -15.09
CA THR A 342 -10.97 -28.91 -14.80
C THR A 342 -12.12 -28.26 -15.54
N ASP A 343 -13.20 -29.01 -15.73
CA ASP A 343 -14.44 -28.51 -16.35
C ASP A 343 -14.94 -27.24 -15.62
N GLY A 344 -15.50 -26.30 -16.39
CA GLY A 344 -16.09 -25.07 -15.84
C GLY A 344 -15.44 -23.78 -16.27
N TRP A 345 -14.58 -23.82 -17.28
CA TRP A 345 -14.08 -22.61 -17.92
C TRP A 345 -14.92 -22.20 -19.14
N SER A 346 -14.92 -20.92 -19.47
CA SER A 346 -15.64 -20.39 -20.62
C SER A 346 -14.95 -19.20 -21.28
N LEU A 347 -15.10 -19.10 -22.60
CA LEU A 347 -14.71 -17.95 -23.41
C LEU A 347 -15.98 -17.39 -24.06
N THR A 348 -16.25 -16.10 -23.87
CA THR A 348 -17.42 -15.42 -24.43
C THR A 348 -17.01 -14.08 -25.03
N ASP A 349 -17.32 -13.84 -26.29
CA ASP A 349 -16.93 -12.60 -26.99
C ASP A 349 -15.42 -12.34 -26.93
N VAL A 350 -14.61 -13.40 -27.08
CA VAL A 350 -13.15 -13.35 -27.05
C VAL A 350 -12.59 -13.47 -28.46
N THR A 351 -11.75 -12.53 -28.84
CA THR A 351 -10.97 -12.61 -30.08
C THR A 351 -9.57 -13.15 -29.78
N ILE A 352 -9.18 -14.25 -30.42
CA ILE A 352 -7.83 -14.82 -30.25
C ILE A 352 -7.12 -14.80 -31.61
N GLU A 353 -5.98 -14.14 -31.66
CA GLU A 353 -5.10 -14.05 -32.82
C GLU A 353 -3.78 -14.73 -32.48
N SER A 354 -3.58 -15.94 -32.97
CA SER A 354 -2.35 -16.70 -32.73
C SER A 354 -1.90 -17.40 -34.02
N PRO A 355 -0.65 -17.27 -34.44
CA PRO A 355 -0.11 -18.02 -35.59
C PRO A 355 0.02 -19.53 -35.32
N GLY A 356 -0.05 -19.96 -34.08
CA GLY A 356 0.04 -21.35 -33.63
C GLY A 356 -1.31 -21.91 -33.20
N ILE A 357 -1.43 -22.22 -31.91
CA ILE A 357 -2.65 -22.81 -31.33
C ILE A 357 -3.46 -21.69 -30.67
N GLU A 358 -4.71 -21.51 -31.12
CA GLU A 358 -5.59 -20.52 -30.50
C GLU A 358 -5.99 -20.93 -29.08
N VAL A 359 -6.48 -22.16 -28.91
CA VAL A 359 -6.81 -22.74 -27.60
C VAL A 359 -6.26 -24.16 -27.52
N ALA A 360 -5.45 -24.45 -26.50
CA ALA A 360 -4.94 -25.77 -26.19
C ALA A 360 -5.68 -26.34 -24.96
N GLU A 361 -6.34 -27.50 -25.13
CA GLU A 361 -7.12 -28.22 -24.10
C GLU A 361 -6.41 -29.49 -23.60
#